data_1d5a7aa731e3a6b4df9641ee1225a29e
#
_entry.id   1d5a7aa731e3a6b4df9641ee1225a29e
#
_cell.length_a   1.000
_cell.length_b   1.000
_cell.length_c   1.000
_cell.angle_alpha   90.00
_cell.angle_beta   90.00
_cell.angle_gamma   90.00
#
_symmetry.space_group_name_H-M   'P 1'
#
loop_
_entity.id
_entity.type
_entity.pdbx_description
1 polymer ?
#
loop_
_entity_poly.entity_id
_entity_poly.type
_entity_poly.pdbx_seq_one_letter_code
_entity_poly.pdbx_strand_id
1 'polypeptide(L)'
;MKKIKDKIVDFYSWVKGAELVELEDIDVKEDPIRPHLSLKFRTSHGRQIFGLQYNENIQGIVCVAWCSSMPKSESGLRKMSTDKRPKTHAIAYTVWSRKRGAGRKIISVLRKYIQKDKPDIKKMFTLSPLTPMATHFHIKNGARLVSINADTQNFQYKLKAENGEKRED
;
A
#
# COMPACT_ATOMS: atom_id res chain seq x y z
N MET A 1 33.07 16.66 -6.02
CA MET A 1 32.22 16.63 -7.23
C MET A 1 31.83 15.23 -7.67
N LYS A 2 32.68 14.23 -7.69
CA LYS A 2 32.32 12.84 -8.00
C LYS A 2 31.20 12.27 -7.08
N LYS A 3 31.25 12.51 -5.79
CA LYS A 3 30.27 11.97 -4.80
C LYS A 3 28.84 12.46 -4.98
N ILE A 4 28.59 13.63 -5.53
CA ILE A 4 27.24 14.20 -5.74
C ILE A 4 26.61 13.63 -7.01
N LYS A 5 27.42 13.45 -8.08
CA LYS A 5 26.95 12.81 -9.32
C LYS A 5 26.59 11.35 -9.10
N ASP A 6 27.39 10.61 -8.33
CA ASP A 6 27.14 9.21 -8.02
C ASP A 6 25.86 9.03 -7.19
N LYS A 7 25.58 9.93 -6.23
CA LYS A 7 24.32 9.92 -5.46
C LYS A 7 23.08 10.20 -6.31
N ILE A 8 23.16 11.08 -7.28
CA ILE A 8 22.05 11.41 -8.20
C ILE A 8 21.78 10.25 -9.15
N VAL A 9 22.81 9.63 -9.68
CA VAL A 9 22.71 8.45 -10.56
C VAL A 9 22.11 7.27 -9.78
N ASP A 10 22.55 7.00 -8.56
CA ASP A 10 22.02 5.96 -7.70
C ASP A 10 20.54 6.18 -7.37
N PHE A 11 20.15 7.42 -7.12
CA PHE A 11 18.73 7.75 -6.88
C PHE A 11 17.86 7.48 -8.12
N TYR A 12 18.27 7.91 -9.30
CA TYR A 12 17.55 7.66 -10.55
C TYR A 12 17.50 6.17 -10.90
N SER A 13 18.60 5.47 -10.74
CA SER A 13 18.69 4.04 -10.93
C SER A 13 17.75 3.29 -10.02
N TRP A 14 17.71 3.65 -8.73
CA TRP A 14 16.79 3.09 -7.76
C TRP A 14 15.32 3.29 -8.15
N VAL A 15 14.92 4.50 -8.56
CA VAL A 15 13.54 4.80 -8.97
C VAL A 15 13.14 3.99 -10.21
N LYS A 16 14.05 3.78 -11.17
CA LYS A 16 13.77 3.05 -12.41
C LYS A 16 13.80 1.53 -12.25
N GLY A 17 14.67 1.00 -11.40
CA GLY A 17 14.92 -0.43 -11.25
C GLY A 17 14.15 -1.11 -10.13
N ALA A 18 13.26 -0.39 -9.43
CA ALA A 18 12.51 -0.94 -8.32
C ALA A 18 11.30 -1.74 -8.79
N GLU A 19 11.12 -2.94 -8.24
CA GLU A 19 10.05 -3.87 -8.57
C GLU A 19 9.18 -4.20 -7.34
N LEU A 20 7.89 -4.43 -7.59
CA LEU A 20 6.97 -4.95 -6.58
C LEU A 20 7.10 -6.47 -6.51
N VAL A 21 7.38 -6.99 -5.33
CA VAL A 21 7.48 -8.45 -5.08
C VAL A 21 6.56 -8.84 -3.93
N GLU A 22 5.98 -10.03 -3.98
CA GLU A 22 5.24 -10.58 -2.85
C GLU A 22 6.23 -11.12 -1.80
N LEU A 23 5.96 -10.83 -0.53
CA LEU A 23 6.77 -11.29 0.60
C LEU A 23 5.98 -12.27 1.46
N GLU A 24 6.58 -13.40 1.79
CA GLU A 24 6.00 -14.39 2.69
C GLU A 24 6.47 -14.21 4.14
N ASP A 25 7.57 -13.48 4.34
CA ASP A 25 8.17 -13.23 5.65
C ASP A 25 8.66 -11.81 5.78
N ILE A 26 8.41 -11.21 6.94
CA ILE A 26 8.90 -9.91 7.38
C ILE A 26 9.11 -9.92 8.90
N ASP A 27 9.93 -9.01 9.40
CA ASP A 27 9.92 -8.70 10.82
C ASP A 27 8.75 -7.74 11.13
N VAL A 28 7.66 -8.27 11.69
CA VAL A 28 6.46 -7.49 12.00
C VAL A 28 6.72 -6.36 12.99
N LYS A 29 7.79 -6.43 13.78
CA LYS A 29 8.19 -5.38 14.72
C LYS A 29 8.70 -4.12 14.03
N GLU A 30 9.11 -4.22 12.76
CA GLU A 30 9.46 -3.05 11.95
C GLU A 30 8.25 -2.18 11.60
N ASP A 31 7.03 -2.73 11.63
CA ASP A 31 5.81 -1.98 11.33
C ASP A 31 5.58 -0.90 12.40
N PRO A 32 5.71 0.38 12.05
CA PRO A 32 5.58 1.46 13.02
C PRO A 32 4.13 1.72 13.46
N ILE A 33 3.17 1.10 12.76
CA ILE A 33 1.74 1.40 12.92
C ILE A 33 1.02 0.23 13.59
N ARG A 34 1.22 -0.99 13.10
CA ARG A 34 0.50 -2.20 13.56
C ARG A 34 1.43 -3.36 13.88
N PRO A 35 2.45 -3.17 14.75
CA PRO A 35 3.38 -4.25 15.07
C PRO A 35 2.71 -5.44 15.78
N HIS A 36 1.51 -5.25 16.31
CA HIS A 36 0.69 -6.28 16.96
C HIS A 36 0.03 -7.26 15.98
N LEU A 37 -0.07 -6.93 14.70
CA LEU A 37 -0.60 -7.86 13.69
C LEU A 37 0.45 -8.89 13.31
N SER A 38 0.12 -10.18 13.52
CA SER A 38 1.03 -11.28 13.26
C SER A 38 1.36 -11.46 11.79
N LEU A 39 2.46 -12.13 11.50
CA LEU A 39 2.81 -12.55 10.14
C LEU A 39 1.71 -13.43 9.53
N LYS A 40 1.17 -14.36 10.31
CA LYS A 40 0.06 -15.23 9.90
C LYS A 40 -1.17 -14.43 9.46
N PHE A 41 -1.54 -13.38 10.20
CA PHE A 41 -2.63 -12.49 9.80
C PHE A 41 -2.37 -11.86 8.43
N ARG A 42 -1.16 -11.34 8.22
CA ARG A 42 -0.78 -10.59 7.01
C ARG A 42 -0.68 -11.44 5.75
N THR A 43 -0.46 -12.74 5.91
CA THR A 43 -0.26 -13.70 4.82
C THR A 43 -1.40 -14.70 4.68
N SER A 44 -2.43 -14.62 5.51
CA SER A 44 -3.62 -15.46 5.42
C SER A 44 -4.48 -15.08 4.22
N HIS A 45 -5.41 -15.97 3.85
CA HIS A 45 -6.33 -15.77 2.74
C HIS A 45 -6.95 -14.36 2.73
N GLY A 46 -6.91 -13.71 1.57
CA GLY A 46 -7.42 -12.35 1.37
C GLY A 46 -6.43 -11.25 1.76
N ARG A 47 -5.25 -11.58 2.24
CA ARG A 47 -4.22 -10.60 2.61
C ARG A 47 -2.85 -10.99 2.08
N GLN A 48 -2.07 -10.01 1.67
CA GLN A 48 -0.73 -10.17 1.10
C GLN A 48 0.21 -9.07 1.57
N ILE A 49 1.48 -9.39 1.62
CA ILE A 49 2.56 -8.42 1.88
C ILE A 49 3.30 -8.21 0.58
N PHE A 50 3.51 -6.96 0.21
CA PHE A 50 4.35 -6.59 -0.93
C PHE A 50 5.56 -5.79 -0.47
N GLY A 51 6.70 -6.06 -1.12
CA GLY A 51 7.92 -5.30 -0.95
C GLY A 51 8.31 -4.57 -2.22
N LEU A 52 8.92 -3.41 -2.06
CA LEU A 52 9.61 -2.70 -3.13
C LEU A 52 11.06 -3.17 -3.15
N GLN A 53 11.42 -3.97 -4.14
CA GLN A 53 12.77 -4.55 -4.27
C GLN A 53 13.61 -3.76 -5.25
N TYR A 54 14.83 -3.46 -4.83
CA TYR A 54 15.87 -2.87 -5.67
C TYR A 54 17.21 -3.52 -5.35
N ASN A 55 17.89 -4.04 -6.37
CA ASN A 55 19.17 -4.76 -6.20
C ASN A 55 19.13 -5.79 -5.07
N GLU A 56 18.10 -6.64 -5.05
CA GLU A 56 17.89 -7.70 -4.05
C GLU A 56 17.56 -7.23 -2.63
N ASN A 57 17.46 -5.92 -2.41
CA ASN A 57 17.11 -5.32 -1.12
C ASN A 57 15.66 -4.81 -1.12
N ILE A 58 14.94 -5.09 -0.05
CA ILE A 58 13.60 -4.54 0.17
C ILE A 58 13.72 -3.14 0.76
N GLN A 59 13.22 -2.14 0.04
CA GLN A 59 13.31 -0.72 0.41
C GLN A 59 12.05 -0.17 1.06
N GLY A 60 10.92 -0.81 0.83
CA GLY A 60 9.64 -0.44 1.40
C GLY A 60 8.72 -1.63 1.47
N ILE A 61 7.71 -1.56 2.32
CA ILE A 61 6.76 -2.65 2.55
C ILE A 61 5.35 -2.07 2.62
N VAL A 62 4.39 -2.76 2.00
CA VAL A 62 2.97 -2.48 2.12
C VAL A 62 2.21 -3.77 2.37
N CYS A 63 1.31 -3.75 3.34
CA CYS A 63 0.39 -4.85 3.60
C CYS A 63 -0.97 -4.51 3.02
N VAL A 64 -1.54 -5.43 2.27
CA VAL A 64 -2.79 -5.26 1.52
C VAL A 64 -3.80 -6.32 1.91
N ALA A 65 -5.04 -5.89 2.12
CA ALA A 65 -6.19 -6.77 2.24
C ALA A 65 -7.11 -6.56 1.02
N TRP A 66 -7.56 -7.66 0.44
CA TRP A 66 -8.55 -7.66 -0.64
C TRP A 66 -9.92 -7.81 0.01
N CYS A 67 -10.70 -6.75 0.01
CA CYS A 67 -11.94 -6.64 0.77
C CYS A 67 -13.17 -6.56 -0.12
N SER A 68 -14.31 -6.96 0.44
CA SER A 68 -15.62 -6.81 -0.20
C SER A 68 -16.19 -5.39 -0.07
N SER A 69 -15.68 -4.59 0.87
CA SER A 69 -16.06 -3.21 1.12
C SER A 69 -14.92 -2.46 1.82
N MET A 70 -15.11 -1.18 2.13
CA MET A 70 -14.13 -0.36 2.83
C MET A 70 -14.23 -0.57 4.35
N PRO A 71 -13.23 -1.18 4.99
CA PRO A 71 -13.22 -1.34 6.45
C PRO A 71 -12.88 -0.01 7.15
N LYS A 72 -13.49 0.17 8.33
CA LYS A 72 -13.26 1.34 9.19
C LYS A 72 -12.50 0.98 10.48
N SER A 73 -12.14 -0.29 10.64
CA SER A 73 -11.43 -0.84 11.80
C SER A 73 -10.63 -2.07 11.40
N GLU A 74 -9.73 -2.53 12.28
CA GLU A 74 -9.02 -3.80 12.09
C GLU A 74 -9.97 -5.00 12.11
N SER A 75 -10.99 -4.97 12.95
CA SER A 75 -12.05 -5.98 12.98
C SER A 75 -12.80 -6.05 11.64
N GLY A 76 -13.16 -4.90 11.08
CA GLY A 76 -13.78 -4.80 9.75
C GLY A 76 -12.83 -5.29 8.65
N LEU A 77 -11.55 -4.96 8.73
CA LEU A 77 -10.53 -5.43 7.79
C LEU A 77 -10.48 -6.96 7.75
N ARG A 78 -10.42 -7.60 8.92
CA ARG A 78 -10.42 -9.05 9.06
C ARG A 78 -11.68 -9.67 8.45
N LYS A 79 -12.84 -9.17 8.81
CA LYS A 79 -14.15 -9.67 8.33
C LYS A 79 -14.29 -9.52 6.82
N MET A 80 -14.03 -8.33 6.30
CA MET A 80 -14.23 -8.01 4.88
C MET A 80 -13.21 -8.66 3.94
N SER A 81 -12.04 -9.03 4.45
CA SER A 81 -11.03 -9.77 3.67
C SER A 81 -11.26 -11.28 3.67
N THR A 82 -12.08 -11.82 4.56
CA THR A 82 -12.34 -13.25 4.71
C THR A 82 -13.78 -13.67 4.41
N ASP A 83 -14.71 -12.74 4.27
CA ASP A 83 -16.10 -13.06 3.94
C ASP A 83 -16.23 -13.65 2.51
N LYS A 84 -17.39 -14.21 2.20
CA LYS A 84 -17.66 -14.89 0.93
C LYS A 84 -18.06 -13.95 -0.21
N ARG A 85 -18.20 -12.65 0.06
CA ARG A 85 -18.55 -11.66 -0.96
C ARG A 85 -17.41 -11.43 -1.94
N PRO A 86 -17.68 -11.03 -3.21
CA PRO A 86 -16.64 -10.69 -4.16
C PRO A 86 -15.68 -9.61 -3.62
N LYS A 87 -14.39 -9.77 -3.85
CA LYS A 87 -13.37 -8.81 -3.43
C LYS A 87 -13.21 -7.76 -4.53
N THR A 88 -13.64 -6.54 -4.22
CA THR A 88 -13.67 -5.41 -5.15
C THR A 88 -12.84 -4.21 -4.67
N HIS A 89 -12.29 -4.30 -3.47
CA HIS A 89 -11.57 -3.22 -2.82
C HIS A 89 -10.17 -3.68 -2.40
N ALA A 90 -9.16 -2.92 -2.75
CA ALA A 90 -7.81 -3.07 -2.22
C ALA A 90 -7.64 -2.13 -1.03
N ILE A 91 -7.19 -2.67 0.11
CA ILE A 91 -6.97 -1.90 1.32
C ILE A 91 -5.49 -1.98 1.71
N ALA A 92 -4.76 -0.89 1.50
CA ALA A 92 -3.43 -0.73 2.06
C ALA A 92 -3.57 -0.35 3.53
N TYR A 93 -3.38 -1.30 4.45
CA TYR A 93 -3.62 -1.06 5.86
C TYR A 93 -2.37 -0.70 6.66
N THR A 94 -1.19 -0.95 6.12
CA THR A 94 0.07 -0.43 6.65
C THR A 94 1.11 -0.32 5.55
N VAL A 95 1.92 0.72 5.63
CA VAL A 95 3.03 0.98 4.71
C VAL A 95 4.17 1.62 5.48
N TRP A 96 5.40 1.17 5.22
CA TRP A 96 6.58 1.82 5.78
C TRP A 96 7.79 1.70 4.85
N SER A 97 8.76 2.56 5.08
CA SER A 97 9.97 2.67 4.27
C SER A 97 11.21 2.29 5.07
N ARG A 98 12.10 1.57 4.42
CA ARG A 98 13.49 1.38 4.87
C ARG A 98 14.45 2.39 4.24
N LYS A 99 14.04 2.98 3.11
CA LYS A 99 14.77 4.00 2.38
C LYS A 99 13.85 5.18 2.07
N ARG A 100 14.36 6.40 2.16
CA ARG A 100 13.60 7.62 1.85
C ARG A 100 12.99 7.55 0.45
N GLY A 101 11.70 7.86 0.34
CA GLY A 101 10.94 7.84 -0.91
C GLY A 101 10.35 6.48 -1.29
N ALA A 102 10.70 5.39 -0.58
CA ALA A 102 10.20 4.06 -0.88
C ALA A 102 8.70 3.91 -0.63
N GLY A 103 8.15 4.56 0.40
CA GLY A 103 6.72 4.54 0.68
C GLY A 103 5.89 5.14 -0.44
N ARG A 104 6.31 6.28 -0.98
CA ARG A 104 5.68 6.91 -2.14
C ARG A 104 5.76 6.01 -3.38
N LYS A 105 6.93 5.44 -3.62
CA LYS A 105 7.17 4.58 -4.79
C LYS A 105 6.36 3.30 -4.72
N ILE A 106 6.29 2.64 -3.56
CA ILE A 106 5.56 1.38 -3.41
C ILE A 106 4.04 1.58 -3.63
N ILE A 107 3.47 2.68 -3.18
CA ILE A 107 2.07 3.01 -3.44
C ILE A 107 1.82 3.17 -4.95
N SER A 108 2.70 3.87 -5.65
CA SER A 108 2.61 4.05 -7.11
C SER A 108 2.69 2.71 -7.87
N VAL A 109 3.63 1.85 -7.49
CA VAL A 109 3.81 0.53 -8.14
C VAL A 109 2.66 -0.42 -7.78
N LEU A 110 2.17 -0.38 -6.55
CA LEU A 110 1.00 -1.15 -6.13
C LEU A 110 -0.26 -0.77 -6.94
N ARG A 111 -0.49 0.52 -7.16
CA ARG A 111 -1.61 0.99 -8.01
C ARG A 111 -1.52 0.43 -9.42
N LYS A 112 -0.34 0.47 -10.04
CA LYS A 112 -0.10 -0.10 -11.39
C LYS A 112 -0.35 -1.61 -11.42
N TYR A 113 0.12 -2.32 -10.41
CA TYR A 113 -0.12 -3.75 -10.26
C TYR A 113 -1.61 -4.09 -10.17
N ILE A 114 -2.35 -3.36 -9.33
CA ILE A 114 -3.80 -3.55 -9.19
C ILE A 114 -4.51 -3.29 -10.52
N GLN A 115 -4.17 -2.21 -11.21
CA GLN A 115 -4.78 -1.84 -12.49
C GLN A 115 -4.56 -2.88 -13.58
N LYS A 116 -3.36 -3.50 -13.61
CA LYS A 116 -2.97 -4.47 -14.63
C LYS A 116 -3.43 -5.90 -14.28
N ASP A 117 -3.21 -6.34 -13.05
CA ASP A 117 -3.30 -7.76 -12.68
C ASP A 117 -4.51 -8.09 -11.80
N LYS A 118 -5.26 -7.09 -11.35
CA LYS A 118 -6.44 -7.26 -10.47
C LYS A 118 -7.66 -6.53 -11.04
N PRO A 119 -8.20 -6.97 -12.20
CA PRO A 119 -9.29 -6.24 -12.89
C PRO A 119 -10.59 -6.20 -12.09
N ASP A 120 -10.81 -7.14 -11.15
CA ASP A 120 -11.98 -7.17 -10.29
C ASP A 120 -11.93 -6.10 -9.17
N ILE A 121 -10.75 -5.59 -8.87
CA ILE A 121 -10.57 -4.52 -7.88
C ILE A 121 -10.91 -3.18 -8.54
N LYS A 122 -11.95 -2.54 -8.02
CA LYS A 122 -12.50 -1.29 -8.57
C LYS A 122 -12.07 -0.05 -7.79
N LYS A 123 -11.75 -0.21 -6.51
CA LYS A 123 -11.37 0.89 -5.62
C LYS A 123 -10.17 0.52 -4.76
N MET A 124 -9.35 1.53 -4.47
CA MET A 124 -8.21 1.40 -3.55
C MET A 124 -8.34 2.39 -2.42
N PHE A 125 -8.37 1.88 -1.20
CA PHE A 125 -8.42 2.66 0.03
C PHE A 125 -7.25 2.32 0.95
N THR A 126 -7.06 3.15 1.95
CA THR A 126 -6.21 2.85 3.09
C THR A 126 -7.05 2.61 4.34
N LEU A 127 -6.46 1.98 5.35
CA LEU A 127 -6.95 2.01 6.72
C LEU A 127 -5.79 2.57 7.56
N SER A 128 -5.83 3.86 7.82
CA SER A 128 -4.71 4.61 8.39
C SER A 128 -4.97 5.01 9.84
N PRO A 129 -3.92 5.22 10.66
CA PRO A 129 -4.10 5.80 11.98
C PRO A 129 -4.53 7.27 11.89
N LEU A 130 -5.18 7.77 12.94
CA LEU A 130 -5.54 9.19 13.09
C LEU A 130 -4.33 10.02 13.50
N THR A 131 -3.35 10.16 12.62
CA THR A 131 -2.13 10.93 12.89
C THR A 131 -1.89 11.96 11.79
N PRO A 132 -1.29 13.12 12.12
CA PRO A 132 -0.90 14.12 11.11
C PRO A 132 0.07 13.56 10.08
N MET A 133 0.97 12.66 10.48
CA MET A 133 1.95 12.03 9.59
C MET A 133 1.26 11.18 8.51
N ALA A 134 0.28 10.34 8.88
CA ALA A 134 -0.47 9.53 7.92
C ALA A 134 -1.27 10.42 6.95
N THR A 135 -1.95 11.44 7.47
CA THR A 135 -2.70 12.39 6.65
C THR A 135 -1.80 13.11 5.65
N HIS A 136 -0.68 13.65 6.11
CA HIS A 136 0.28 14.33 5.24
C HIS A 136 0.83 13.41 4.14
N PHE A 137 1.21 12.19 4.52
CA PHE A 137 1.75 11.20 3.57
C PHE A 137 0.75 10.86 2.46
N HIS A 138 -0.49 10.52 2.81
CA HIS A 138 -1.47 10.10 1.80
C HIS A 138 -1.96 11.25 0.94
N ILE A 139 -2.22 12.42 1.51
CA ILE A 139 -2.62 13.62 0.74
C ILE A 139 -1.50 14.04 -0.21
N LYS A 140 -0.25 14.08 0.25
CA LYS A 140 0.91 14.41 -0.60
C LYS A 140 1.09 13.43 -1.76
N ASN A 141 0.72 12.18 -1.57
CA ASN A 141 0.80 11.14 -2.61
C ASN A 141 -0.42 11.07 -3.53
N GLY A 142 -1.34 12.02 -3.42
CA GLY A 142 -2.47 12.18 -4.33
C GLY A 142 -3.76 11.48 -3.91
N ALA A 143 -3.82 10.96 -2.68
CA ALA A 143 -5.07 10.42 -2.13
C ALA A 143 -5.98 11.53 -1.60
N ARG A 144 -7.26 11.21 -1.44
CA ARG A 144 -8.23 12.07 -0.77
C ARG A 144 -8.76 11.40 0.49
N LEU A 145 -9.03 12.20 1.52
CA LEU A 145 -9.70 11.73 2.73
C LEU A 145 -11.17 11.43 2.43
N VAL A 146 -11.64 10.22 2.75
CA VAL A 146 -13.02 9.79 2.49
C VAL A 146 -13.79 9.43 3.75
N SER A 147 -13.12 9.08 4.84
CA SER A 147 -13.79 8.76 6.12
C SER A 147 -12.86 8.99 7.30
N ILE A 148 -13.41 9.58 8.37
CA ILE A 148 -12.80 9.65 9.70
C ILE A 148 -13.63 8.77 10.62
N ASN A 149 -13.00 7.81 11.27
CA ASN A 149 -13.65 6.81 12.12
C ASN A 149 -13.27 7.02 13.59
N ALA A 150 -13.66 6.09 14.48
CA ALA A 150 -13.39 6.22 15.91
C ALA A 150 -11.87 6.37 16.22
N ASP A 151 -11.03 5.52 15.61
CA ASP A 151 -9.58 5.49 15.82
C ASP A 151 -8.77 5.29 14.53
N THR A 152 -9.43 5.38 13.37
CA THR A 152 -8.81 5.27 12.05
C THR A 152 -9.34 6.32 11.09
N GLN A 153 -8.70 6.42 9.93
CA GLN A 153 -9.18 7.20 8.79
C GLN A 153 -8.89 6.45 7.50
N ASN A 154 -9.72 6.71 6.48
CA ASN A 154 -9.56 6.10 5.17
C ASN A 154 -9.23 7.18 4.13
N PHE A 155 -8.24 6.89 3.31
CA PHE A 155 -7.89 7.66 2.12
C PHE A 155 -8.19 6.81 0.89
N GLN A 156 -8.57 7.46 -0.20
CA GLN A 156 -8.80 6.83 -1.49
C GLN A 156 -7.75 7.25 -2.49
N TYR A 157 -7.14 6.26 -3.14
CA TYR A 157 -6.31 6.44 -4.33
C TYR A 157 -7.12 6.09 -5.57
N LYS A 158 -7.10 6.94 -6.58
CA LYS A 158 -7.78 6.66 -7.85
C LYS A 158 -7.08 5.53 -8.59
N LEU A 159 -7.87 4.61 -9.13
CA LEU A 159 -7.43 3.62 -10.11
C LEU A 159 -7.86 4.10 -11.49
N LYS A 160 -6.92 4.16 -12.46
CA LYS A 160 -7.22 4.50 -13.84
C LYS A 160 -7.83 3.30 -14.54
N ALA A 161 -8.83 3.50 -15.41
CA ALA A 161 -9.33 2.46 -16.27
C ALA A 161 -8.26 2.07 -17.32
N GLU A 162 -8.23 0.79 -17.72
CA GLU A 162 -7.53 0.37 -18.92
C GLU A 162 -8.10 1.18 -20.11
N ASN A 163 -7.26 1.66 -21.03
CA ASN A 163 -7.63 2.50 -22.21
C ASN A 163 -7.86 4.00 -21.93
N GLY A 164 -7.41 4.54 -20.80
CA GLY A 164 -7.44 5.98 -20.54
C GLY A 164 -8.83 6.56 -20.19
N GLU A 165 -9.86 5.74 -20.07
CA GLU A 165 -11.13 6.15 -19.53
C GLU A 165 -11.03 6.38 -18.02
N LYS A 166 -11.43 7.58 -17.58
CA LYS A 166 -11.55 7.87 -16.15
C LYS A 166 -12.75 7.09 -15.62
N ARG A 167 -12.53 6.26 -14.60
CA ARG A 167 -13.65 5.70 -13.85
C ARG A 167 -14.35 6.87 -13.15
N GLU A 168 -15.62 7.05 -13.44
CA GLU A 168 -16.44 7.98 -12.68
C GLU A 168 -16.57 7.44 -11.24
N ASP A 169 -16.38 8.32 -10.27
CA ASP A 169 -16.48 8.01 -8.84
C ASP A 169 -17.94 7.77 -8.40
#